data_9943450fc31fcbd2c5655de14e8a43cb
#
_entry.id   9943450fc31fcbd2c5655de14e8a43cb
#
_cell.length_a   1.000
_cell.length_b   1.000
_cell.length_c   1.000
_cell.angle_alpha   90.00
_cell.angle_beta   90.00
_cell.angle_gamma   90.00
#
_symmetry.space_group_name_H-M   'P 1'
#
loop_
_entity.id
_entity.type
_entity.pdbx_description
1 polymer ?
#
loop_
_entity_poly.entity_id
_entity_poly.type
_entity_poly.pdbx_seq_one_letter_code
_entity_poly.pdbx_strand_id
1 'polypeptide(L)'
;MRKLNAFFMVFNKMRAKNIEKLLSYARNEHRYQYFVLFIFLFLWTNCNFMAVVLPYLEREPLVNYYDTKGNFHEKEALSNDKCSYEYEIVERFGYSWVNEFNIECDKFKIGLIGVFTFIGNTLGSVVFCIVQKYISHKKILVISSGGFIISIFLSTLINNIEYIYYLYICLIFVGTFSNCLC
;
A
#
# COMPACT_ATOMS: atom_id res chain seq x y z
N MET A 1 3.11 41.65 36.74
CA MET A 1 2.95 40.19 36.86
C MET A 1 1.51 39.73 37.14
N ARG A 2 0.76 40.30 38.10
CA ARG A 2 -0.63 39.85 38.40
C ARG A 2 -1.62 39.92 37.22
N LYS A 3 -1.54 40.96 36.36
CA LYS A 3 -2.44 41.09 35.18
C LYS A 3 -2.19 40.03 34.08
N LEU A 4 -0.95 39.58 33.92
CA LEU A 4 -0.59 38.55 32.95
C LEU A 4 -1.13 37.19 33.37
N ASN A 5 -1.05 36.87 34.68
CA ASN A 5 -1.59 35.62 35.22
C ASN A 5 -3.14 35.55 35.12
N ALA A 6 -3.81 36.71 35.32
CA ALA A 6 -5.27 36.77 35.14
C ALA A 6 -5.68 36.56 33.68
N PHE A 7 -4.94 37.13 32.73
CA PHE A 7 -5.19 36.92 31.30
C PHE A 7 -4.99 35.47 30.90
N PHE A 8 -3.92 34.82 31.34
CA PHE A 8 -3.67 33.40 31.09
C PHE A 8 -4.74 32.48 31.70
N MET A 9 -5.23 32.80 32.91
CA MET A 9 -6.32 32.06 33.54
C MET A 9 -7.65 32.18 32.75
N VAL A 10 -7.98 33.37 32.28
CA VAL A 10 -9.19 33.60 31.48
C VAL A 10 -9.10 32.90 30.13
N PHE A 11 -7.92 32.95 29.50
CA PHE A 11 -7.68 32.27 28.20
C PHE A 11 -7.77 30.76 28.33
N ASN A 12 -7.15 30.17 29.36
CA ASN A 12 -7.22 28.75 29.63
C ASN A 12 -8.65 28.29 29.99
N LYS A 13 -9.40 29.11 30.74
CA LYS A 13 -10.80 28.82 31.10
C LYS A 13 -11.74 28.88 29.88
N MET A 14 -11.52 29.83 28.94
CA MET A 14 -12.26 29.91 27.71
C MET A 14 -11.95 28.71 26.80
N ARG A 15 -10.68 28.32 26.74
CA ARG A 15 -10.23 27.14 25.96
C ARG A 15 -10.81 25.85 26.51
N ALA A 16 -10.78 25.66 27.83
CA ALA A 16 -11.37 24.50 28.50
C ALA A 16 -12.88 24.41 28.25
N LYS A 17 -13.61 25.52 28.36
CA LYS A 17 -15.06 25.57 28.14
C LYS A 17 -15.46 25.27 26.69
N ASN A 18 -14.64 25.70 25.72
CA ASN A 18 -14.85 25.36 24.31
C ASN A 18 -14.54 23.88 24.03
N ILE A 19 -13.54 23.32 24.68
CA ILE A 19 -13.19 21.89 24.57
C ILE A 19 -14.29 21.03 25.19
N GLU A 20 -14.80 21.37 26.38
CA GLU A 20 -15.92 20.64 26.99
C GLU A 20 -17.18 20.71 26.15
N LYS A 21 -17.48 21.85 25.52
CA LYS A 21 -18.62 22.01 24.62
C LYS A 21 -18.43 21.17 23.35
N LEU A 22 -17.22 21.12 22.78
CA LEU A 22 -16.90 20.25 21.65
C LEU A 22 -16.96 18.77 22.03
N LEU A 23 -16.48 18.40 23.20
CA LEU A 23 -16.55 17.03 23.72
C LEU A 23 -17.99 16.60 24.01
N SER A 24 -18.84 17.51 24.54
CA SER A 24 -20.24 17.22 24.76
C SER A 24 -21.01 17.04 23.45
N TYR A 25 -20.68 17.85 22.43
CA TYR A 25 -21.24 17.70 21.08
C TYR A 25 -20.78 16.39 20.46
N ALA A 26 -19.50 16.06 20.54
CA ALA A 26 -18.93 14.80 20.07
C ALA A 26 -19.55 13.57 20.78
N ARG A 27 -19.87 13.68 22.08
CA ARG A 27 -20.48 12.61 22.86
C ARG A 27 -21.94 12.30 22.43
N ASN A 28 -22.69 13.30 21.99
CA ASN A 28 -24.08 13.12 21.54
C ASN A 28 -24.19 12.50 20.14
N GLU A 29 -23.10 12.50 19.35
CA GLU A 29 -23.07 12.00 17.98
C GLU A 29 -22.36 10.63 17.87
N HIS A 30 -22.64 9.71 18.79
CA HIS A 30 -22.00 8.38 18.81
C HIS A 30 -22.09 7.64 17.47
N ARG A 31 -23.20 7.73 16.76
CA ARG A 31 -23.39 7.05 15.47
C ARG A 31 -22.43 7.57 14.41
N TYR A 32 -22.22 8.88 14.35
CA TYR A 32 -21.27 9.49 13.42
C TYR A 32 -19.83 9.10 13.76
N GLN A 33 -19.46 9.07 15.03
CA GLN A 33 -18.13 8.65 15.46
C GLN A 33 -17.82 7.19 15.09
N TYR A 34 -18.79 6.28 15.33
CA TYR A 34 -18.63 4.88 14.91
C TYR A 34 -18.54 4.74 13.40
N PHE A 35 -19.30 5.51 12.64
CA PHE A 35 -19.21 5.53 11.19
C PHE A 35 -17.83 6.00 10.68
N VAL A 36 -17.34 7.10 11.25
CA VAL A 36 -15.98 7.61 10.90
C VAL A 36 -14.90 6.60 11.30
N LEU A 37 -14.99 6.01 12.49
CA LEU A 37 -14.08 4.98 12.95
C LEU A 37 -14.10 3.76 12.02
N PHE A 38 -15.28 3.31 11.62
CA PHE A 38 -15.44 2.20 10.69
C PHE A 38 -14.78 2.49 9.34
N ILE A 39 -15.00 3.68 8.77
CA ILE A 39 -14.36 4.10 7.52
C ILE A 39 -12.83 4.12 7.70
N PHE A 40 -12.34 4.69 8.79
CA PHE A 40 -10.91 4.75 9.08
C PHE A 40 -10.29 3.36 9.18
N LEU A 41 -10.91 2.45 9.94
CA LEU A 41 -10.44 1.06 10.06
C LEU A 41 -10.47 0.33 8.70
N PHE A 42 -11.52 0.57 7.90
CA PHE A 42 -11.62 -0.01 6.57
C PHE A 42 -10.49 0.48 5.65
N LEU A 43 -10.23 1.78 5.63
CA LEU A 43 -9.13 2.35 4.84
C LEU A 43 -7.77 1.85 5.34
N TRP A 44 -7.55 1.83 6.63
CA TRP A 44 -6.33 1.29 7.25
C TRP A 44 -6.07 -0.17 6.88
N THR A 45 -7.12 -0.99 6.93
CA THR A 45 -7.03 -2.40 6.55
C THR A 45 -6.68 -2.56 5.07
N ASN A 46 -7.29 -1.78 4.18
CA ASN A 46 -6.99 -1.82 2.75
C ASN A 46 -5.54 -1.40 2.46
N CYS A 47 -5.00 -0.39 3.15
CA CYS A 47 -3.60 0.03 2.99
C CYS A 47 -2.62 -1.07 3.40
N ASN A 48 -2.88 -1.74 4.53
CA ASN A 48 -2.03 -2.83 5.00
C ASN A 48 -2.22 -4.11 4.18
N PHE A 49 -3.39 -4.30 3.57
CA PHE A 49 -3.67 -5.46 2.74
C PHE A 49 -2.70 -5.58 1.57
N MET A 50 -2.28 -4.47 0.95
CA MET A 50 -1.28 -4.48 -0.12
C MET A 50 0.07 -5.04 0.35
N ALA A 51 0.52 -4.71 1.56
CA ALA A 51 1.77 -5.27 2.10
C ALA A 51 1.69 -6.77 2.33
N VAL A 52 0.50 -7.29 2.64
CA VAL A 52 0.28 -8.74 2.84
C VAL A 52 0.12 -9.47 1.50
N VAL A 53 -0.52 -8.85 0.52
CA VAL A 53 -0.80 -9.47 -0.79
C VAL A 53 0.43 -9.47 -1.68
N LEU A 54 1.32 -8.49 -1.56
CA LEU A 54 2.50 -8.36 -2.40
C LEU A 54 3.35 -9.64 -2.49
N PRO A 55 3.69 -10.34 -1.38
CA PRO A 55 4.44 -11.60 -1.46
C PRO A 55 3.71 -12.71 -2.23
N TYR A 56 2.36 -12.68 -2.27
CA TYR A 56 1.59 -13.65 -3.06
C TYR A 56 1.63 -13.32 -4.56
N LEU A 57 1.66 -12.03 -4.91
CA LEU A 57 1.77 -11.57 -6.29
C LEU A 57 3.17 -11.81 -6.86
N GLU A 58 4.18 -11.83 -6.00
CA GLU A 58 5.59 -12.11 -6.35
C GLU A 58 5.94 -13.62 -6.26
N ARG A 59 4.98 -14.48 -5.95
CA ARG A 59 5.26 -15.89 -5.73
C ARG A 59 5.65 -16.59 -7.03
N GLU A 60 6.78 -17.27 -6.99
CA GLU A 60 7.31 -18.09 -8.08
C GLU A 60 6.48 -19.38 -8.25
N PRO A 61 6.28 -19.89 -9.49
CA PRO A 61 5.60 -21.15 -9.73
C PRO A 61 6.43 -22.33 -9.23
N LEU A 62 5.77 -23.46 -8.94
CA LEU A 62 6.42 -24.73 -8.71
C LEU A 62 6.66 -25.45 -10.02
N VAL A 63 7.88 -25.93 -10.23
CA VAL A 63 8.31 -26.59 -11.47
C VAL A 63 8.91 -27.96 -11.20
N ASN A 64 8.76 -28.84 -12.17
CA ASN A 64 9.54 -30.06 -12.28
C ASN A 64 10.64 -29.84 -13.30
N TYR A 65 11.87 -30.25 -13.02
CA TYR A 65 12.98 -30.14 -13.94
C TYR A 65 13.95 -31.31 -13.79
N TYR A 66 14.75 -31.54 -14.84
CA TYR A 66 15.87 -32.49 -14.81
C TYR A 66 17.18 -31.73 -14.68
N ASP A 67 17.99 -32.12 -13.71
CA ASP A 67 19.33 -31.59 -13.54
C ASP A 67 20.28 -32.12 -14.64
N THR A 68 21.39 -31.44 -14.86
CA THR A 68 22.48 -31.87 -15.78
C THR A 68 22.98 -33.30 -15.53
N LYS A 69 22.74 -33.83 -14.34
CA LYS A 69 23.06 -35.21 -13.93
C LYS A 69 21.95 -36.22 -14.23
N GLY A 70 20.82 -35.76 -14.81
CA GLY A 70 19.66 -36.59 -15.10
C GLY A 70 18.77 -36.86 -13.86
N ASN A 71 19.00 -36.22 -12.74
CA ASN A 71 18.13 -36.37 -11.58
C ASN A 71 16.84 -35.56 -11.77
N PHE A 72 15.71 -36.19 -11.45
CA PHE A 72 14.40 -35.57 -11.49
C PHE A 72 14.13 -34.85 -10.16
N HIS A 73 13.76 -33.56 -10.24
CA HIS A 73 13.36 -32.74 -9.12
C HIS A 73 11.88 -32.36 -9.27
N GLU A 74 11.09 -32.69 -8.26
CA GLU A 74 9.64 -32.48 -8.25
C GLU A 74 9.26 -31.32 -7.34
N LYS A 75 8.37 -30.45 -7.84
CA LYS A 75 7.74 -29.33 -7.09
C LYS A 75 8.71 -28.42 -6.36
N GLU A 76 9.78 -28.06 -7.01
CA GLU A 76 10.70 -27.05 -6.48
C GLU A 76 10.39 -25.66 -7.01
N ALA A 77 10.66 -24.64 -6.17
CA ALA A 77 10.55 -23.25 -6.62
C ALA A 77 11.56 -22.96 -7.72
N LEU A 78 11.12 -22.26 -8.76
CA LEU A 78 11.98 -21.90 -9.88
C LEU A 78 13.01 -20.89 -9.40
N SER A 79 14.30 -21.16 -9.62
CA SER A 79 15.40 -20.26 -9.33
C SER A 79 16.16 -19.94 -10.63
N ASN A 80 16.93 -18.84 -10.65
CA ASN A 80 17.67 -18.41 -11.83
C ASN A 80 18.56 -19.52 -12.40
N ASP A 81 19.18 -20.33 -11.54
CA ASP A 81 20.05 -21.43 -11.95
C ASP A 81 19.27 -22.54 -12.67
N LYS A 82 17.97 -22.66 -12.34
CA LYS A 82 17.08 -23.69 -12.91
C LYS A 82 16.45 -23.26 -14.24
N CYS A 83 16.44 -21.96 -14.54
CA CYS A 83 15.92 -21.42 -15.79
C CYS A 83 16.72 -21.82 -17.04
N SER A 84 17.94 -22.35 -16.85
CA SER A 84 18.75 -22.90 -17.94
C SER A 84 18.39 -24.36 -18.30
N TYR A 85 17.56 -25.02 -17.48
CA TYR A 85 17.11 -26.38 -17.71
C TYR A 85 15.74 -26.40 -18.39
N GLU A 86 15.42 -27.53 -19.01
CA GLU A 86 14.06 -27.78 -19.50
C GLU A 86 13.18 -28.07 -18.28
N TYR A 87 12.21 -27.19 -18.01
CA TYR A 87 11.32 -27.29 -16.87
C TYR A 87 9.85 -27.32 -17.30
N GLU A 88 9.05 -28.06 -16.55
CA GLU A 88 7.59 -28.11 -16.69
C GLU A 88 6.93 -27.47 -15.48
N ILE A 89 6.05 -26.50 -15.71
CA ILE A 89 5.30 -25.85 -14.64
C ILE A 89 4.19 -26.80 -14.18
N VAL A 90 4.32 -27.27 -12.94
CA VAL A 90 3.37 -28.25 -12.35
C VAL A 90 2.22 -27.53 -11.64
N GLU A 91 2.52 -26.45 -10.93
CA GLU A 91 1.53 -25.77 -10.11
C GLU A 91 1.70 -24.24 -10.22
N ARG A 92 0.65 -23.59 -10.73
CA ARG A 92 0.55 -22.13 -10.73
C ARG A 92 -0.30 -21.72 -9.51
N PHE A 93 0.32 -21.04 -8.56
CA PHE A 93 -0.41 -20.52 -7.41
C PHE A 93 -1.26 -19.32 -7.77
N GLY A 94 -2.48 -19.56 -8.29
CA GLY A 94 -3.44 -18.50 -8.58
C GLY A 94 -2.92 -17.43 -9.56
N TYR A 95 -3.40 -16.20 -9.37
CA TYR A 95 -2.92 -15.04 -10.11
C TYR A 95 -1.65 -14.50 -9.44
N SER A 96 -0.52 -14.70 -10.12
CA SER A 96 0.75 -14.08 -9.77
C SER A 96 1.22 -13.20 -10.93
N TRP A 97 1.71 -12.02 -10.65
CA TRP A 97 2.31 -11.15 -11.68
C TRP A 97 3.54 -11.80 -12.32
N VAL A 98 4.24 -12.62 -11.58
CA VAL A 98 5.39 -13.38 -12.08
C VAL A 98 4.98 -14.27 -13.27
N ASN A 99 3.85 -14.99 -13.12
CA ASN A 99 3.33 -15.87 -14.17
C ASN A 99 2.71 -15.08 -15.33
N GLU A 100 2.04 -13.97 -15.04
CA GLU A 100 1.34 -13.18 -16.05
C GLU A 100 2.31 -12.44 -16.97
N PHE A 101 3.39 -11.92 -16.40
CA PHE A 101 4.43 -11.24 -17.16
C PHE A 101 5.53 -12.17 -17.68
N ASN A 102 5.47 -13.49 -17.39
CA ASN A 102 6.51 -14.46 -17.74
C ASN A 102 7.93 -14.01 -17.30
N ILE A 103 8.03 -13.43 -16.09
CA ILE A 103 9.29 -12.95 -15.50
C ILE A 103 9.88 -13.95 -14.50
N GLU A 104 9.47 -15.18 -14.53
CA GLU A 104 9.80 -16.25 -13.58
C GLU A 104 11.31 -16.44 -13.41
N CYS A 105 12.05 -16.19 -14.48
CA CYS A 105 13.52 -16.33 -14.49
C CYS A 105 14.27 -15.04 -14.19
N ASP A 106 13.60 -13.91 -13.96
CA ASP A 106 14.23 -12.63 -13.71
C ASP A 106 13.94 -12.13 -12.29
N LYS A 107 14.68 -12.66 -11.31
CA LYS A 107 14.55 -12.26 -9.89
C LYS A 107 14.71 -10.77 -9.65
N PHE A 108 15.49 -10.11 -10.49
CA PHE A 108 15.67 -8.66 -10.37
C PHE A 108 14.36 -7.93 -10.68
N LYS A 109 13.66 -8.30 -11.75
CA LYS A 109 12.36 -7.70 -12.09
C LYS A 109 11.30 -8.03 -11.05
N ILE A 110 11.28 -9.25 -10.52
CA ILE A 110 10.37 -9.64 -9.44
C ILE A 110 10.61 -8.75 -8.21
N GLY A 111 11.85 -8.63 -7.76
CA GLY A 111 12.19 -7.79 -6.60
C GLY A 111 11.87 -6.30 -6.80
N LEU A 112 11.93 -5.79 -8.04
CA LEU A 112 11.57 -4.40 -8.33
C LEU A 112 10.10 -4.10 -8.05
N ILE A 113 9.19 -5.06 -8.14
CA ILE A 113 7.76 -4.89 -7.82
C ILE A 113 7.61 -4.39 -6.38
N GLY A 114 8.21 -5.10 -5.43
CA GLY A 114 8.21 -4.68 -4.02
C GLY A 114 8.93 -3.36 -3.78
N VAL A 115 10.12 -3.22 -4.36
CA VAL A 115 10.94 -2.00 -4.21
C VAL A 115 10.18 -0.75 -4.64
N PHE A 116 9.51 -0.75 -5.78
CA PHE A 116 8.76 0.42 -6.26
C PHE A 116 7.56 0.76 -5.38
N THR A 117 6.91 -0.24 -4.79
CA THR A 117 5.83 -0.02 -3.81
C THR A 117 6.37 0.67 -2.55
N PHE A 118 7.53 0.24 -2.03
CA PHE A 118 8.15 0.86 -0.85
C PHE A 118 8.70 2.27 -1.14
N ILE A 119 9.26 2.50 -2.33
CA ILE A 119 9.64 3.85 -2.78
C ILE A 119 8.42 4.76 -2.78
N GLY A 120 7.29 4.29 -3.32
CA GLY A 120 6.03 5.02 -3.29
C GLY A 120 5.58 5.38 -1.88
N ASN A 121 5.62 4.42 -0.95
CA ASN A 121 5.30 4.67 0.46
C ASN A 121 6.19 5.75 1.08
N THR A 122 7.49 5.71 0.82
CA THR A 122 8.43 6.73 1.33
C THR A 122 8.14 8.11 0.74
N LEU A 123 7.91 8.20 -0.57
CA LEU A 123 7.52 9.44 -1.24
C LEU A 123 6.18 9.98 -0.70
N GLY A 124 5.20 9.09 -0.45
CA GLY A 124 3.91 9.44 0.13
C GLY A 124 4.04 10.13 1.48
N SER A 125 4.91 9.64 2.36
CA SER A 125 5.18 10.27 3.66
C SER A 125 5.69 11.70 3.50
N VAL A 126 6.64 11.92 2.59
CA VAL A 126 7.21 13.25 2.33
C VAL A 126 6.15 14.18 1.75
N VAL A 127 5.41 13.72 0.74
CA VAL A 127 4.33 14.49 0.11
C VAL A 127 3.26 14.85 1.14
N PHE A 128 2.85 13.90 1.97
CA PHE A 128 1.87 14.14 3.03
C PHE A 128 2.33 15.23 4.01
N CYS A 129 3.57 15.18 4.49
CA CYS A 129 4.14 16.20 5.38
C CYS A 129 4.12 17.62 4.80
N ILE A 130 4.25 17.73 3.47
CA ILE A 130 4.22 19.03 2.78
C ILE A 130 2.77 19.48 2.58
N VAL A 131 1.93 18.60 2.03
CA VAL A 131 0.56 18.92 1.57
C VAL A 131 -0.37 19.23 2.75
N GLN A 132 -0.20 18.58 3.90
CA GLN A 132 -1.01 18.82 5.09
C GLN A 132 -0.94 20.27 5.62
N LYS A 133 0.10 21.03 5.24
CA LYS A 133 0.22 22.45 5.60
C LYS A 133 -0.70 23.34 4.78
N TYR A 134 -1.08 22.93 3.59
CA TYR A 134 -1.82 23.74 2.62
C TYR A 134 -3.27 23.24 2.43
N ILE A 135 -3.51 21.95 2.61
CA ILE A 135 -4.80 21.32 2.31
C ILE A 135 -5.38 20.71 3.59
N SER A 136 -6.70 20.83 3.76
CA SER A 136 -7.39 20.22 4.91
C SER A 136 -7.34 18.69 4.82
N HIS A 137 -7.21 18.03 5.97
CA HIS A 137 -7.14 16.57 6.08
C HIS A 137 -8.28 15.84 5.35
N LYS A 138 -9.51 16.39 5.39
CA LYS A 138 -10.66 15.81 4.67
C LYS A 138 -10.42 15.73 3.15
N LYS A 139 -9.86 16.79 2.56
CA LYS A 139 -9.56 16.83 1.12
C LYS A 139 -8.44 15.88 0.77
N ILE A 140 -7.39 15.82 1.61
CA ILE A 140 -6.27 14.88 1.42
C ILE A 140 -6.81 13.45 1.39
N LEU A 141 -7.65 13.07 2.36
CA LEU A 141 -8.22 11.73 2.44
C LEU A 141 -9.05 11.37 1.20
N VAL A 142 -9.88 12.27 0.69
CA VAL A 142 -10.70 12.04 -0.52
C VAL A 142 -9.80 11.89 -1.76
N ILE A 143 -8.80 12.76 -1.92
CA ILE A 143 -7.88 12.72 -3.06
C ILE A 143 -7.05 11.44 -3.01
N SER A 144 -6.52 11.07 -1.84
CA SER A 144 -5.68 9.88 -1.68
C SER A 144 -6.48 8.60 -1.90
N SER A 145 -7.72 8.50 -1.40
CA SER A 145 -8.55 7.31 -1.64
C SER A 145 -8.92 7.17 -3.12
N GLY A 146 -9.27 8.26 -3.78
CA GLY A 146 -9.53 8.26 -5.22
C GLY A 146 -8.29 7.87 -6.03
N GLY A 147 -7.14 8.46 -5.72
CA GLY A 147 -5.86 8.15 -6.37
C GLY A 147 -5.44 6.69 -6.17
N PHE A 148 -5.62 6.15 -4.96
CA PHE A 148 -5.35 4.76 -4.65
C PHE A 148 -6.19 3.79 -5.49
N ILE A 149 -7.51 4.01 -5.56
CA ILE A 149 -8.42 3.17 -6.35
C ILE A 149 -8.04 3.23 -7.84
N ILE A 150 -7.79 4.43 -8.37
CA ILE A 150 -7.40 4.60 -9.78
C ILE A 150 -6.08 3.88 -10.06
N SER A 151 -5.09 4.00 -9.19
CA SER A 151 -3.78 3.37 -9.38
C SER A 151 -3.86 1.85 -9.36
N ILE A 152 -4.66 1.26 -8.46
CA ILE A 152 -4.91 -0.18 -8.45
C ILE A 152 -5.62 -0.60 -9.74
N PHE A 153 -6.67 0.11 -10.14
CA PHE A 153 -7.40 -0.20 -11.36
C PHE A 153 -6.49 -0.17 -12.58
N LEU A 154 -5.63 0.85 -12.71
CA LEU A 154 -4.66 0.92 -13.79
C LEU A 154 -3.64 -0.22 -13.74
N SER A 155 -3.18 -0.64 -12.56
CA SER A 155 -2.25 -1.76 -12.43
C SER A 155 -2.85 -3.09 -12.88
N THR A 156 -4.18 -3.27 -12.73
CA THR A 156 -4.87 -4.50 -13.17
C THR A 156 -5.14 -4.53 -14.68
N LEU A 157 -5.04 -3.41 -15.38
CA LEU A 157 -5.21 -3.35 -16.84
C LEU A 157 -3.93 -3.70 -17.60
N ILE A 158 -2.80 -3.81 -16.91
CA ILE A 158 -1.49 -4.06 -17.53
C ILE A 158 -1.24 -5.57 -17.55
N ASN A 159 -1.41 -6.20 -18.72
CA ASN A 159 -1.31 -7.66 -18.88
C ASN A 159 -0.14 -8.08 -19.81
N ASN A 160 0.72 -7.16 -20.24
CA ASN A 160 1.77 -7.43 -21.20
C ASN A 160 3.14 -7.08 -20.64
N ILE A 161 4.14 -7.93 -20.84
CA ILE A 161 5.52 -7.74 -20.37
C ILE A 161 6.16 -6.43 -20.88
N GLU A 162 5.77 -5.98 -22.08
CA GLU A 162 6.24 -4.73 -22.65
C GLU A 162 5.89 -3.52 -21.81
N TYR A 163 4.83 -3.63 -21.00
CA TYR A 163 4.32 -2.55 -20.15
C TYR A 163 4.73 -2.68 -18.68
N ILE A 164 5.65 -3.57 -18.34
CA ILE A 164 6.08 -3.80 -16.95
C ILE A 164 6.58 -2.51 -16.27
N TYR A 165 7.19 -1.60 -17.01
CA TYR A 165 7.62 -0.31 -16.48
C TYR A 165 6.44 0.58 -16.07
N TYR A 166 5.31 0.50 -16.77
CA TYR A 166 4.08 1.19 -16.38
C TYR A 166 3.49 0.59 -15.09
N LEU A 167 3.61 -0.72 -14.91
CA LEU A 167 3.24 -1.37 -13.65
C LEU A 167 4.06 -0.79 -12.49
N TYR A 168 5.37 -0.65 -12.64
CA TYR A 168 6.23 -0.08 -11.60
C TYR A 168 5.83 1.36 -11.26
N ILE A 169 5.48 2.17 -12.24
CA ILE A 169 4.99 3.53 -12.03
C ILE A 169 3.65 3.49 -11.27
N CYS A 170 2.72 2.64 -11.65
CA CYS A 170 1.45 2.46 -10.94
C CYS A 170 1.67 2.05 -9.48
N LEU A 171 2.63 1.16 -9.20
CA LEU A 171 2.96 0.71 -7.85
C LEU A 171 3.54 1.85 -6.99
N ILE A 172 4.34 2.75 -7.56
CA ILE A 172 4.79 3.97 -6.86
C ILE A 172 3.56 4.81 -6.45
N PHE A 173 2.60 5.01 -7.35
CA PHE A 173 1.39 5.75 -7.01
C PHE A 173 0.53 5.03 -5.96
N VAL A 174 0.37 3.71 -6.06
CA VAL A 174 -0.31 2.89 -5.05
C VAL A 174 0.33 3.11 -3.68
N GLY A 175 1.66 2.99 -3.57
CA GLY A 175 2.39 3.23 -2.33
C GLY A 175 2.22 4.65 -1.82
N THR A 176 2.35 5.66 -2.70
CA THR A 176 2.23 7.07 -2.35
C THR A 176 0.85 7.40 -1.77
N PHE A 177 -0.22 6.99 -2.43
CA PHE A 177 -1.58 7.24 -1.96
C PHE A 177 -1.96 6.40 -0.75
N SER A 178 -1.47 5.16 -0.65
CA SER A 178 -1.66 4.31 0.53
C SER A 178 -1.12 5.00 1.78
N ASN A 179 0.09 5.55 1.73
CA ASN A 179 0.69 6.23 2.87
C ASN A 179 0.00 7.54 3.24
N CYS A 180 -0.57 8.26 2.26
CA CYS A 180 -1.36 9.46 2.53
C CYS A 180 -2.72 9.15 3.19
N LEU A 181 -3.18 7.89 3.15
CA LEU A 181 -4.42 7.43 3.79
C LEU A 181 -4.20 7.00 5.25
N CYS A 182 -2.99 6.54 5.59
CA CYS A 182 -2.57 6.13 6.93
C CYS A 182 -2.11 7.31 7.77
#